data_32a559d2ed4d3e7d280b1291caa5524f
#
_entry.id   32a559d2ed4d3e7d280b1291caa5524f
#
_cell.length_a   1.000
_cell.length_b   1.000
_cell.length_c   1.000
_cell.angle_alpha   90.00
_cell.angle_beta   90.00
_cell.angle_gamma   90.00
#
_symmetry.space_group_name_H-M   'P 1'
#
loop_
_entity.id
_entity.type
_entity.pdbx_description
1 polymer ?
#
loop_
_entity_poly.entity_id
_entity_poly.type
_entity_poly.pdbx_seq_one_letter_code
_entity_poly.pdbx_strand_id
1 'polypeptide(L)'
;MYLLFIHGLSLRKTDNRPFVSYSLTEAEAKDLQARIASTSDEIEIIKRCNEFACKKLSFHRKNNLKKGEANCVGYAQYTAALLNYAFKHKGLKSKARPVVGQVYLYGINLHPFAVAIMPKNLKSFFKDHDFVEIRRQNCDNMFIDSSLSDLLLGTSFI
;
A
#
# COMPACT_ATOMS: atom_id res chain seq x y z
N MET A 1 -18.68 -13.91 6.30
CA MET A 1 -17.74 -14.38 5.26
C MET A 1 -16.68 -13.34 4.92
N TYR A 2 -17.03 -12.06 4.74
CA TYR A 2 -16.11 -10.97 4.39
C TYR A 2 -15.02 -10.70 5.45
N LEU A 3 -15.38 -10.66 6.74
CA LEU A 3 -14.43 -10.45 7.85
C LEU A 3 -13.40 -11.58 7.97
N LEU A 4 -13.81 -12.84 7.77
CA LEU A 4 -12.89 -13.99 7.78
C LEU A 4 -11.86 -13.92 6.65
N PHE A 5 -12.26 -13.42 5.48
CA PHE A 5 -11.35 -13.24 4.34
C PHE A 5 -10.24 -12.23 4.66
N ILE A 6 -10.58 -11.11 5.31
CA ILE A 6 -9.61 -10.07 5.67
C ILE A 6 -8.55 -10.59 6.66
N HIS A 7 -8.98 -11.30 7.71
CA HIS A 7 -8.06 -11.83 8.72
C HIS A 7 -7.12 -12.92 8.20
N GLY A 8 -7.46 -13.57 7.09
CA GLY A 8 -6.62 -14.60 6.48
C GLY A 8 -5.61 -14.09 5.48
N LEU A 9 -5.69 -12.82 5.04
CA LEU A 9 -4.78 -12.25 4.07
C LEU A 9 -3.41 -11.95 4.69
N SER A 10 -2.35 -12.30 3.97
CA SER A 10 -0.98 -11.96 4.34
C SER A 10 -0.14 -11.67 3.10
N LEU A 11 0.86 -10.82 3.26
CA LEU A 11 1.80 -10.42 2.23
C LEU A 11 3.17 -11.04 2.52
N ARG A 12 3.77 -11.67 1.51
CA ARG A 12 5.14 -12.19 1.61
C ARG A 12 6.02 -11.53 0.57
N LYS A 13 6.99 -10.78 1.07
CA LYS A 13 7.99 -10.14 0.23
C LYS A 13 8.86 -11.16 -0.46
N THR A 14 9.07 -11.00 -1.77
CA THR A 14 9.99 -11.81 -2.58
C THR A 14 11.21 -11.01 -3.03
N ASP A 15 11.05 -9.70 -3.29
CA ASP A 15 12.14 -8.85 -3.80
C ASP A 15 11.93 -7.37 -3.41
N ASN A 16 12.88 -6.52 -3.78
CA ASN A 16 12.81 -5.07 -3.65
C ASN A 16 12.50 -4.45 -5.01
N ARG A 17 11.58 -3.48 -5.03
CA ARG A 17 11.37 -2.65 -6.22
C ARG A 17 12.33 -1.46 -6.21
N PRO A 18 12.92 -1.06 -7.35
CA PRO A 18 13.60 0.22 -7.45
C PRO A 18 12.66 1.34 -7.00
N PHE A 19 13.10 2.13 -6.04
CA PHE A 19 12.29 3.23 -5.51
C PHE A 19 12.35 4.41 -6.48
N VAL A 20 11.26 4.64 -7.21
CA VAL A 20 11.04 5.90 -7.91
C VAL A 20 10.35 6.85 -6.94
N SER A 21 11.09 7.84 -6.47
CA SER A 21 10.57 8.82 -5.51
C SER A 21 9.45 9.63 -6.19
N TYR A 22 8.23 9.49 -5.68
CA TYR A 22 7.13 10.40 -6.02
C TYR A 22 7.24 11.64 -5.12
N SER A 23 7.21 12.82 -5.72
CA SER A 23 7.17 14.08 -4.97
C SER A 23 5.73 14.51 -4.80
N LEU A 24 5.29 14.64 -3.55
CA LEU A 24 3.95 15.17 -3.25
C LEU A 24 3.85 16.63 -3.71
N THR A 25 2.71 16.99 -4.26
CA THR A 25 2.37 18.39 -4.51
C THR A 25 2.16 19.13 -3.19
N GLU A 26 2.25 20.47 -3.20
CA GLU A 26 1.99 21.28 -2.00
C GLU A 26 0.58 21.05 -1.45
N ALA A 27 -0.41 20.91 -2.33
CA ALA A 27 -1.79 20.64 -1.94
C ALA A 27 -1.94 19.28 -1.25
N GLU A 28 -1.29 18.21 -1.77
CA GLU A 28 -1.28 16.88 -1.15
C GLU A 28 -0.57 16.91 0.20
N ALA A 29 0.57 17.59 0.28
CA ALA A 29 1.32 17.73 1.52
C ALA A 29 0.50 18.45 2.61
N LYS A 30 -0.17 19.54 2.27
CA LYS A 30 -1.04 20.29 3.18
C LYS A 30 -2.25 19.47 3.63
N ASP A 31 -2.93 18.78 2.72
CA ASP A 31 -4.08 17.92 3.05
C ASP A 31 -3.63 16.76 3.96
N LEU A 32 -2.50 16.12 3.66
CA LEU A 32 -1.95 15.05 4.50
C LEU A 32 -1.59 15.56 5.91
N GLN A 33 -0.91 16.73 6.00
CA GLN A 33 -0.57 17.34 7.30
C GLN A 33 -1.82 17.58 8.15
N ALA A 34 -2.89 18.12 7.57
CA ALA A 34 -4.15 18.35 8.28
C ALA A 34 -4.73 17.02 8.81
N ARG A 35 -4.67 15.95 8.03
CA ARG A 35 -5.19 14.64 8.43
C ARG A 35 -4.41 13.99 9.58
N ILE A 36 -3.08 14.15 9.60
CA ILE A 36 -2.23 13.56 10.64
C ILE A 36 -1.99 14.52 11.82
N ALA A 37 -2.49 15.74 11.79
CA ALA A 37 -2.21 16.78 12.80
C ALA A 37 -2.51 16.30 14.22
N SER A 38 -3.67 15.67 14.42
CA SER A 38 -4.22 15.28 15.73
C SER A 38 -3.61 14.01 16.34
N THR A 39 -2.64 13.35 15.66
CA THR A 39 -2.05 12.11 16.17
C THR A 39 -0.54 12.12 16.13
N SER A 40 0.08 11.49 17.13
CA SER A 40 1.51 11.15 17.16
C SER A 40 1.73 9.63 17.13
N ASP A 41 0.66 8.84 17.16
CA ASP A 41 0.73 7.40 17.06
C ASP A 41 1.11 6.98 15.64
N GLU A 42 2.20 6.22 15.54
CA GLU A 42 2.75 5.76 14.27
C GLU A 42 1.77 4.89 13.48
N ILE A 43 1.06 4.00 14.17
CA ILE A 43 0.08 3.10 13.53
C ILE A 43 -1.09 3.91 12.96
N GLU A 44 -1.57 4.89 13.72
CA GLU A 44 -2.65 5.76 13.27
C GLU A 44 -2.20 6.64 12.07
N ILE A 45 -0.96 7.11 12.06
CA ILE A 45 -0.37 7.83 10.92
C ILE A 45 -0.34 6.93 9.68
N ILE A 46 0.09 5.67 9.83
CA ILE A 46 0.13 4.69 8.74
C ILE A 46 -1.28 4.46 8.18
N LYS A 47 -2.28 4.27 9.03
CA LYS A 47 -3.70 4.11 8.61
C LYS A 47 -4.19 5.30 7.80
N ARG A 48 -3.98 6.51 8.29
CA ARG A 48 -4.40 7.75 7.62
C ARG A 48 -3.71 7.96 6.28
N CYS A 49 -2.43 7.59 6.16
CA CYS A 49 -1.73 7.61 4.89
C CYS A 49 -2.31 6.60 3.89
N ASN A 50 -2.65 5.39 4.35
CA ASN A 50 -3.30 4.38 3.52
C ASN A 50 -4.68 4.83 3.03
N GLU A 51 -5.51 5.32 3.93
CA GLU A 51 -6.83 5.89 3.58
C GLU A 51 -6.72 7.07 2.62
N PHE A 52 -5.68 7.91 2.79
CA PHE A 52 -5.42 9.01 1.87
C PHE A 52 -5.10 8.50 0.48
N ALA A 53 -4.23 7.47 0.36
CA ALA A 53 -3.89 6.86 -0.92
C ALA A 53 -5.14 6.27 -1.61
N CYS A 54 -5.97 5.51 -0.87
CA CYS A 54 -7.20 4.93 -1.40
C CYS A 54 -8.23 5.98 -1.84
N LYS A 55 -8.28 7.15 -1.18
CA LYS A 55 -9.18 8.26 -1.59
C LYS A 55 -8.68 9.04 -2.79
N LYS A 56 -7.38 9.10 -3.00
CA LYS A 56 -6.74 9.86 -4.11
C LYS A 56 -6.56 9.07 -5.38
N LEU A 57 -6.41 7.75 -5.25
CA LEU A 57 -6.17 6.87 -6.38
C LEU A 57 -7.38 5.98 -6.63
N SER A 58 -7.56 5.60 -7.88
CA SER A 58 -8.46 4.54 -8.32
C SER A 58 -7.66 3.45 -9.03
N PHE A 59 -8.01 2.19 -8.79
CA PHE A 59 -7.27 1.09 -9.40
C PHE A 59 -7.46 1.07 -10.92
N HIS A 60 -6.34 1.17 -11.64
CA HIS A 60 -6.30 1.18 -13.09
C HIS A 60 -5.11 0.38 -13.60
N ARG A 61 -5.25 -0.27 -14.78
CA ARG A 61 -4.19 -1.11 -15.36
C ARG A 61 -2.91 -0.33 -15.68
N LYS A 62 -3.01 0.93 -16.06
CA LYS A 62 -1.89 1.82 -16.38
C LYS A 62 -1.76 2.89 -15.32
N ASN A 63 -0.53 3.20 -14.92
CA ASN A 63 -0.27 4.28 -13.98
C ASN A 63 -0.39 5.64 -14.65
N ASN A 64 -1.25 6.49 -14.09
CA ASN A 64 -1.33 7.92 -14.38
C ASN A 64 -1.66 8.66 -13.07
N LEU A 65 -0.67 8.79 -12.20
CA LEU A 65 -0.84 9.38 -10.88
C LEU A 65 -1.36 10.82 -10.93
N LYS A 66 -1.09 11.57 -12.02
CA LYS A 66 -1.64 12.93 -12.20
C LYS A 66 -3.17 12.92 -12.35
N LYS A 67 -3.75 11.83 -12.87
CA LYS A 67 -5.20 11.62 -12.97
C LYS A 67 -5.78 10.82 -11.81
N GLY A 68 -4.95 10.42 -10.85
CA GLY A 68 -5.37 9.53 -9.77
C GLY A 68 -5.57 8.07 -10.19
N GLU A 69 -4.99 7.63 -11.30
CA GLU A 69 -5.09 6.27 -11.81
C GLU A 69 -3.80 5.50 -11.49
N ALA A 70 -3.90 4.34 -10.83
CA ALA A 70 -2.73 3.56 -10.44
C ALA A 70 -2.99 2.05 -10.45
N ASN A 71 -1.97 1.27 -10.83
CA ASN A 71 -1.91 -0.16 -10.52
C ASN A 71 -1.17 -0.38 -9.19
N CYS A 72 -0.92 -1.64 -8.79
CA CYS A 72 -0.21 -1.95 -7.54
C CYS A 72 1.14 -1.23 -7.41
N VAL A 73 1.90 -1.09 -8.50
CA VAL A 73 3.18 -0.35 -8.53
C VAL A 73 2.97 1.12 -8.18
N GLY A 74 2.00 1.78 -8.83
CA GLY A 74 1.68 3.20 -8.58
C GLY A 74 1.17 3.43 -7.15
N TYR A 75 0.29 2.55 -6.67
CA TYR A 75 -0.17 2.60 -5.28
C TYR A 75 0.99 2.48 -4.29
N ALA A 76 1.88 1.49 -4.46
CA ALA A 76 3.00 1.28 -3.57
C ALA A 76 3.97 2.47 -3.56
N GLN A 77 4.29 3.05 -4.73
CA GLN A 77 5.14 4.23 -4.83
C GLN A 77 4.51 5.46 -4.17
N TYR A 78 3.24 5.72 -4.44
CA TYR A 78 2.52 6.85 -3.87
C TYR A 78 2.37 6.72 -2.36
N THR A 79 1.95 5.56 -1.86
CA THR A 79 1.80 5.29 -0.43
C THR A 79 3.14 5.40 0.31
N ALA A 80 4.23 4.88 -0.27
CA ALA A 80 5.56 5.02 0.33
C ALA A 80 6.00 6.50 0.42
N ALA A 81 5.66 7.33 -0.58
CA ALA A 81 5.94 8.76 -0.55
C ALA A 81 5.15 9.48 0.54
N LEU A 82 3.85 9.19 0.68
CA LEU A 82 3.00 9.72 1.75
C LEU A 82 3.55 9.38 3.14
N LEU A 83 3.90 8.10 3.35
CA LEU A 83 4.44 7.63 4.62
C LEU A 83 5.78 8.28 4.97
N ASN A 84 6.72 8.33 4.02
CA ASN A 84 8.02 8.97 4.27
C ASN A 84 7.87 10.46 4.56
N TYR A 85 6.96 11.15 3.87
CA TYR A 85 6.64 12.54 4.17
C TYR A 85 6.06 12.69 5.59
N ALA A 86 5.07 11.88 5.94
CA ALA A 86 4.43 11.90 7.26
C ALA A 86 5.42 11.58 8.39
N PHE A 87 6.25 10.56 8.22
CA PHE A 87 7.29 10.19 9.20
C PHE A 87 8.28 11.32 9.41
N LYS A 88 8.78 11.94 8.32
CA LYS A 88 9.67 13.10 8.41
C LYS A 88 9.00 14.27 9.13
N HIS A 89 7.74 14.59 8.77
CA HIS A 89 6.98 15.69 9.38
C HIS A 89 6.73 15.49 10.88
N LYS A 90 6.52 14.24 11.31
CA LYS A 90 6.32 13.87 12.73
C LYS A 90 7.60 13.53 13.48
N GLY A 91 8.77 13.63 12.86
CA GLY A 91 10.05 13.29 13.49
C GLY A 91 10.24 11.80 13.77
N LEU A 92 9.49 10.93 13.10
CA LEU A 92 9.63 9.48 13.22
C LEU A 92 10.82 8.97 12.40
N LYS A 93 11.52 7.95 12.91
CA LYS A 93 12.70 7.37 12.24
C LYS A 93 12.35 6.24 11.25
N SER A 94 11.10 5.86 11.20
CA SER A 94 10.59 4.84 10.31
C SER A 94 10.74 5.23 8.85
N LYS A 95 10.89 4.23 7.98
CA LYS A 95 11.04 4.40 6.53
C LYS A 95 10.14 3.46 5.79
N ALA A 96 9.50 3.95 4.75
CA ALA A 96 8.64 3.19 3.86
C ALA A 96 9.31 3.02 2.49
N ARG A 97 9.17 1.83 1.88
CA ARG A 97 9.64 1.57 0.52
C ARG A 97 8.73 0.59 -0.20
N PRO A 98 8.57 0.72 -1.53
CA PRO A 98 7.91 -0.28 -2.33
C PRO A 98 8.72 -1.59 -2.35
N VAL A 99 8.01 -2.70 -2.29
CA VAL A 99 8.59 -4.04 -2.40
C VAL A 99 7.67 -4.90 -3.26
N VAL A 100 8.24 -5.98 -3.79
CA VAL A 100 7.51 -6.97 -4.59
C VAL A 100 7.28 -8.21 -3.76
N GLY A 101 6.13 -8.84 -3.94
CA GLY A 101 5.85 -10.10 -3.26
C GLY A 101 4.59 -10.78 -3.77
N GLN A 102 4.05 -11.63 -2.94
CA GLN A 102 2.90 -12.45 -3.22
C GLN A 102 1.84 -12.31 -2.14
N VAL A 103 0.59 -12.48 -2.54
CA VAL A 103 -0.57 -12.43 -1.65
C VAL A 103 -0.96 -13.85 -1.25
N TYR A 104 -1.15 -14.06 0.04
CA TYR A 104 -1.57 -15.34 0.62
C TYR A 104 -2.91 -15.17 1.34
N LEU A 105 -3.72 -16.20 1.30
CA LEU A 105 -4.96 -16.31 2.09
C LEU A 105 -4.87 -17.56 2.95
N TYR A 106 -4.90 -17.39 4.28
CA TYR A 106 -4.70 -18.49 5.25
C TYR A 106 -3.45 -19.33 4.96
N GLY A 107 -2.34 -18.67 4.56
CA GLY A 107 -1.10 -19.36 4.22
C GLY A 107 -1.05 -20.00 2.83
N ILE A 108 -2.14 -19.95 2.06
CA ILE A 108 -2.21 -20.48 0.69
C ILE A 108 -1.88 -19.36 -0.30
N ASN A 109 -0.92 -19.58 -1.18
CA ASN A 109 -0.57 -18.63 -2.23
C ASN A 109 -1.75 -18.47 -3.20
N LEU A 110 -2.21 -17.23 -3.39
CA LEU A 110 -3.36 -16.95 -4.27
C LEU A 110 -3.02 -17.00 -5.76
N HIS A 111 -1.73 -16.91 -6.13
CA HIS A 111 -1.36 -16.86 -7.55
C HIS A 111 -1.81 -18.09 -8.35
N PRO A 112 -1.59 -19.35 -7.91
CA PRO A 112 -2.06 -20.53 -8.66
C PRO A 112 -3.57 -20.52 -8.90
N PHE A 113 -4.35 -20.10 -7.91
CA PHE A 113 -5.81 -19.96 -8.06
C PHE A 113 -6.18 -18.86 -9.06
N ALA A 114 -5.52 -17.70 -8.97
CA ALA A 114 -5.75 -16.61 -9.92
C ALA A 114 -5.45 -17.03 -11.36
N VAL A 115 -4.42 -17.85 -11.59
CA VAL A 115 -4.11 -18.40 -12.93
C VAL A 115 -5.23 -19.29 -13.45
N ALA A 116 -5.86 -20.07 -12.58
CA ALA A 116 -6.90 -21.02 -12.96
C ALA A 116 -8.25 -20.36 -13.28
N ILE A 117 -8.65 -19.34 -12.51
CA ILE A 117 -10.04 -18.84 -12.53
C ILE A 117 -10.20 -17.37 -12.95
N MET A 118 -9.12 -16.56 -12.89
CA MET A 118 -9.23 -15.13 -13.16
C MET A 118 -8.92 -14.74 -14.62
N PRO A 119 -9.48 -13.63 -15.11
CA PRO A 119 -9.12 -13.06 -16.41
C PRO A 119 -7.61 -12.77 -16.51
N LYS A 120 -7.06 -12.85 -17.72
CA LYS A 120 -5.60 -12.70 -17.97
C LYS A 120 -5.00 -11.41 -17.39
N ASN A 121 -5.77 -10.34 -17.33
CA ASN A 121 -5.36 -9.03 -16.82
C ASN A 121 -5.18 -8.99 -15.28
N LEU A 122 -5.79 -9.91 -14.53
CA LEU A 122 -5.67 -9.99 -13.07
C LEU A 122 -4.68 -11.06 -12.60
N LYS A 123 -4.27 -11.97 -13.48
CA LYS A 123 -3.34 -13.07 -13.12
C LYS A 123 -1.98 -12.55 -12.63
N SER A 124 -1.45 -11.52 -13.28
CA SER A 124 -0.16 -10.92 -12.92
C SER A 124 -0.19 -10.22 -11.56
N PHE A 125 -1.35 -9.73 -11.14
CA PHE A 125 -1.52 -9.05 -9.85
C PHE A 125 -1.08 -9.91 -8.65
N PHE A 126 -1.40 -11.21 -8.65
CA PHE A 126 -1.06 -12.11 -7.54
C PHE A 126 0.33 -12.73 -7.65
N LYS A 127 0.97 -12.67 -8.83
CA LYS A 127 2.31 -13.21 -9.07
C LYS A 127 3.42 -12.25 -8.63
N ASP A 128 3.24 -10.99 -8.97
CA ASP A 128 4.26 -9.94 -8.89
C ASP A 128 3.59 -8.67 -8.35
N HIS A 129 3.11 -8.79 -7.12
CA HIS A 129 2.31 -7.77 -6.49
C HIS A 129 3.18 -6.78 -5.72
N ASP A 130 2.96 -5.49 -5.96
CA ASP A 130 3.68 -4.42 -5.27
C ASP A 130 2.89 -3.93 -4.06
N PHE A 131 3.59 -3.81 -2.95
CA PHE A 131 3.09 -3.24 -1.70
C PHE A 131 4.20 -2.49 -0.95
N VAL A 132 3.92 -1.94 0.22
CA VAL A 132 4.88 -1.13 0.97
C VAL A 132 5.40 -1.88 2.19
N GLU A 133 6.72 -1.97 2.32
CA GLU A 133 7.41 -2.36 3.55
C GLU A 133 7.71 -1.12 4.38
N ILE A 134 7.29 -1.11 5.63
CA ILE A 134 7.60 -0.08 6.61
C ILE A 134 8.61 -0.67 7.60
N ARG A 135 9.80 -0.11 7.61
CA ARG A 135 10.85 -0.43 8.59
C ARG A 135 10.72 0.48 9.77
N ARG A 136 10.33 -0.08 10.89
CA ARG A 136 10.12 0.63 12.15
C ARG A 136 11.36 0.53 13.04
N GLN A 137 11.57 1.54 13.87
CA GLN A 137 12.65 1.49 14.86
C GLN A 137 12.25 0.57 16.02
N ASN A 138 13.10 -0.42 16.33
CA ASN A 138 12.91 -1.36 17.45
C ASN A 138 11.61 -2.20 17.41
N CYS A 139 11.03 -2.37 16.23
CA CYS A 139 9.83 -3.17 16.01
C CYS A 139 9.98 -4.00 14.74
N ASP A 140 9.14 -5.02 14.60
CA ASP A 140 9.06 -5.80 13.37
C ASP A 140 8.64 -4.93 12.18
N ASN A 141 9.11 -5.30 10.99
CA ASN A 141 8.69 -4.69 9.75
C ASN A 141 7.18 -4.89 9.56
N MET A 142 6.51 -3.85 9.08
CA MET A 142 5.10 -3.88 8.75
C MET A 142 4.93 -3.83 7.23
N PHE A 143 3.90 -4.49 6.73
CA PHE A 143 3.51 -4.42 5.32
C PHE A 143 2.14 -3.78 5.19
N ILE A 144 1.96 -2.95 4.16
CA ILE A 144 0.70 -2.29 3.87
C ILE A 144 0.43 -2.32 2.36
N ASP A 145 -0.82 -2.53 1.99
CA ASP A 145 -1.25 -2.64 0.61
C ASP A 145 -2.51 -1.80 0.34
N SER A 146 -2.29 -0.59 -0.14
CA SER A 146 -3.38 0.33 -0.48
C SER A 146 -4.14 -0.11 -1.74
N SER A 147 -3.49 -0.82 -2.67
CA SER A 147 -4.15 -1.30 -3.89
C SER A 147 -5.11 -2.45 -3.60
N LEU A 148 -4.74 -3.35 -2.70
CA LEU A 148 -5.60 -4.43 -2.22
C LEU A 148 -6.75 -3.88 -1.38
N SER A 149 -6.47 -2.86 -0.56
CA SER A 149 -7.47 -2.14 0.22
C SER A 149 -8.54 -1.51 -0.67
N ASP A 150 -8.14 -0.83 -1.75
CA ASP A 150 -9.05 -0.19 -2.69
C ASP A 150 -9.82 -1.21 -3.54
N LEU A 151 -9.11 -2.18 -4.14
CA LEU A 151 -9.68 -3.13 -5.10
C LEU A 151 -10.65 -4.14 -4.46
N LEU A 152 -10.34 -4.65 -3.29
CA LEU A 152 -11.05 -5.79 -2.70
C LEU A 152 -11.91 -5.43 -1.51
N LEU A 153 -11.55 -4.42 -0.75
CA LEU A 153 -12.08 -4.24 0.59
C LEU A 153 -12.73 -2.88 0.82
N GLY A 154 -12.39 -1.84 0.06
CA GLY A 154 -12.83 -0.47 0.32
C GLY A 154 -12.44 0.03 1.73
N THR A 155 -11.54 -0.68 2.42
CA THR A 155 -11.11 -0.42 3.80
C THR A 155 -9.59 -0.51 3.91
N SER A 156 -9.03 0.15 4.92
CA SER A 156 -7.59 0.06 5.21
C SER A 156 -7.18 -1.36 5.57
N PHE A 157 -6.24 -1.92 4.81
CA PHE A 157 -5.61 -3.22 5.08
C PHE A 157 -4.20 -2.98 5.62
N ILE A 158 -3.99 -3.35 6.87
CA ILE A 158 -2.72 -3.23 7.60
C ILE A 158 -2.35 -4.58 8.16
#